data_e4e160a8f4bce3dae9a38a7d8cf0801e
#
_entry.id   e4e160a8f4bce3dae9a38a7d8cf0801e
#
_cell.length_a   1.000
_cell.length_b   1.000
_cell.length_c   1.000
_cell.angle_alpha   90.00
_cell.angle_beta   90.00
_cell.angle_gamma   90.00
#
_symmetry.space_group_name_H-M   'P 1'
#
loop_
_entity.id
_entity.type
_entity.pdbx_description
1 polymer ?
#
loop_
_entity_poly.entity_id
_entity_poly.type
_entity_poly.pdbx_seq_one_letter_code
_entity_poly.pdbx_strand_id
1 'polypeptide(L)'
;IVVFGSADRNIYGLNSKDGKLLWTVKAKDPVLGAVTIENGIAYIGASDSTFRAIDIHTGKVIWAYTGVKGYIETKPLVTANKVIFGAWDNTLYALNKADGKELWKWTGGLTRMHFSPAAVWPVAAEGKVFITDPQRAMTAINIENGEIVWRTFQSMVRETIGLSEDGTRVFSKTMNDSIVCYATQEDQPRELWASNVGFGYEHAPSMQVEKGGVMFGSTKEGLIFALEAQTGKVLWRHKIGNSLISTVVP
;
A
#
# COMPACT_ATOMS: atom_id res chain seq x y z
N ILE A 1 4.07 -22.07 2.34
CA ILE A 1 3.00 -21.96 1.33
C ILE A 1 3.15 -20.61 0.64
N VAL A 2 2.99 -20.59 -0.68
CA VAL A 2 2.89 -19.35 -1.49
C VAL A 2 1.43 -19.15 -1.83
N VAL A 3 0.91 -17.93 -1.61
CA VAL A 3 -0.47 -17.56 -1.96
C VAL A 3 -0.44 -16.36 -2.89
N PHE A 4 -1.21 -16.39 -3.96
CA PHE A 4 -1.34 -15.28 -4.91
C PHE A 4 -2.69 -15.28 -5.61
N GLY A 5 -3.10 -14.11 -6.06
CA GLY A 5 -4.25 -13.93 -6.95
C GLY A 5 -3.85 -14.03 -8.41
N SER A 6 -4.81 -14.34 -9.28
CA SER A 6 -4.60 -14.47 -10.72
C SER A 6 -5.71 -13.79 -11.53
N ALA A 7 -5.36 -13.32 -12.73
CA ALA A 7 -6.32 -12.75 -13.68
C ALA A 7 -7.34 -13.76 -14.19
N ASP A 8 -7.12 -15.05 -13.99
CA ASP A 8 -8.03 -16.12 -14.32
C ASP A 8 -9.19 -16.32 -13.30
N ARG A 9 -9.31 -15.37 -12.35
CA ARG A 9 -10.33 -15.33 -11.30
C ARG A 9 -10.14 -16.35 -10.19
N ASN A 10 -8.89 -16.78 -9.96
CA ASN A 10 -8.59 -17.71 -8.88
C ASN A 10 -7.56 -17.13 -7.90
N ILE A 11 -7.64 -17.57 -6.67
CA ILE A 11 -6.61 -17.42 -5.66
C ILE A 11 -5.99 -18.82 -5.45
N TYR A 12 -4.68 -18.89 -5.53
CA TYR A 12 -3.94 -20.16 -5.47
C TYR A 12 -3.10 -20.25 -4.22
N GLY A 13 -3.08 -21.44 -3.62
CA GLY A 13 -2.11 -21.82 -2.62
C GLY A 13 -1.21 -22.92 -3.15
N LEU A 14 0.10 -22.65 -3.18
CA LEU A 14 1.10 -23.61 -3.64
C LEU A 14 2.04 -24.01 -2.51
N ASN A 15 2.53 -25.24 -2.59
CA ASN A 15 3.63 -25.68 -1.75
C ASN A 15 4.90 -24.90 -2.13
N SER A 16 5.52 -24.23 -1.16
CA SER A 16 6.71 -23.39 -1.39
C SER A 16 7.98 -24.18 -1.74
N LYS A 17 8.01 -25.52 -1.53
CA LYS A 17 9.19 -26.34 -1.80
C LYS A 17 9.22 -26.91 -3.22
N ASP A 18 8.04 -27.31 -3.72
CA ASP A 18 7.95 -28.03 -5.01
C ASP A 18 6.96 -27.40 -6.01
N GLY A 19 6.30 -26.28 -5.63
CA GLY A 19 5.34 -25.58 -6.47
C GLY A 19 4.01 -26.30 -6.70
N LYS A 20 3.76 -27.44 -6.05
CA LYS A 20 2.51 -28.17 -6.22
C LYS A 20 1.31 -27.39 -5.73
N LEU A 21 0.23 -27.45 -6.48
CA LEU A 21 -1.05 -26.89 -6.10
C LEU A 21 -1.59 -27.60 -4.85
N LEU A 22 -1.89 -26.81 -3.83
CA LEU A 22 -2.52 -27.29 -2.58
C LEU A 22 -4.03 -27.05 -2.61
N TRP A 23 -4.43 -25.85 -3.00
CA TRP A 23 -5.83 -25.47 -3.06
C TRP A 23 -6.07 -24.28 -4.03
N THR A 24 -7.33 -24.09 -4.40
CA THR A 24 -7.79 -22.98 -5.23
C THR A 24 -9.08 -22.42 -4.63
N VAL A 25 -9.17 -21.09 -4.55
CA VAL A 25 -10.41 -20.36 -4.20
C VAL A 25 -10.85 -19.55 -5.39
N LYS A 26 -12.08 -19.78 -5.87
CA LYS A 26 -12.65 -19.08 -7.02
C LYS A 26 -13.25 -17.74 -6.61
N ALA A 27 -12.91 -16.68 -7.34
CA ALA A 27 -13.54 -15.37 -7.32
C ALA A 27 -14.48 -15.20 -8.52
N LYS A 28 -15.29 -14.14 -8.52
CA LYS A 28 -16.18 -13.83 -9.67
C LYS A 28 -15.44 -13.10 -10.78
N ASP A 29 -14.45 -12.27 -10.41
CA ASP A 29 -13.65 -11.44 -11.30
C ASP A 29 -12.14 -11.59 -10.99
N PRO A 30 -11.23 -11.05 -11.84
CA PRO A 30 -9.80 -11.13 -11.66
C PRO A 30 -9.33 -10.76 -10.26
N VAL A 31 -8.28 -11.42 -9.78
CA VAL A 31 -7.66 -11.17 -8.48
C VAL A 31 -6.28 -10.56 -8.73
N LEU A 32 -6.22 -9.23 -8.79
CA LEU A 32 -5.04 -8.46 -9.11
C LEU A 32 -4.37 -7.84 -7.87
N GLY A 33 -5.06 -7.85 -6.73
CA GLY A 33 -4.56 -7.34 -5.46
C GLY A 33 -3.41 -8.18 -4.91
N ALA A 34 -2.51 -7.51 -4.21
CA ALA A 34 -1.47 -8.20 -3.47
C ALA A 34 -2.04 -8.87 -2.21
N VAL A 35 -1.42 -9.97 -1.80
CA VAL A 35 -1.82 -10.69 -0.59
C VAL A 35 -0.93 -10.28 0.59
N THR A 36 -1.53 -10.15 1.77
CA THR A 36 -0.79 -10.09 3.05
C THR A 36 -1.10 -11.35 3.84
N ILE A 37 -0.06 -12.03 4.32
CA ILE A 37 -0.20 -13.23 5.14
C ILE A 37 0.26 -12.93 6.55
N GLU A 38 -0.58 -13.23 7.52
CA GLU A 38 -0.25 -13.12 8.94
C GLU A 38 -0.90 -14.28 9.72
N ASN A 39 -0.11 -14.92 10.58
CA ASN A 39 -0.56 -16.01 11.45
C ASN A 39 -1.35 -17.12 10.73
N GLY A 40 -0.91 -17.52 9.53
CA GLY A 40 -1.55 -18.58 8.77
C GLY A 40 -2.83 -18.17 8.02
N ILE A 41 -3.14 -16.89 7.98
CA ILE A 41 -4.30 -16.33 7.27
C ILE A 41 -3.82 -15.42 6.15
N ALA A 42 -4.33 -15.61 4.95
CA ALA A 42 -4.13 -14.74 3.80
C ALA A 42 -5.29 -13.75 3.68
N TYR A 43 -4.96 -12.45 3.60
CA TYR A 43 -5.90 -11.35 3.41
C TYR A 43 -5.74 -10.82 1.99
N ILE A 44 -6.80 -10.83 1.19
CA ILE A 44 -6.74 -10.48 -0.23
C ILE A 44 -8.05 -9.90 -0.74
N GLY A 45 -7.95 -8.83 -1.52
CA GLY A 45 -9.05 -8.26 -2.28
C GLY A 45 -9.06 -8.74 -3.73
N ALA A 46 -10.19 -8.59 -4.39
CA ALA A 46 -10.35 -8.93 -5.80
C ALA A 46 -11.18 -7.89 -6.55
N SER A 47 -11.17 -7.96 -7.89
CA SER A 47 -11.96 -7.09 -8.75
C SER A 47 -13.48 -7.39 -8.66
N ASP A 48 -13.87 -8.48 -7.99
CA ASP A 48 -15.27 -8.80 -7.69
C ASP A 48 -15.84 -8.03 -6.48
N SER A 49 -15.14 -6.97 -6.05
CA SER A 49 -15.52 -6.12 -4.92
C SER A 49 -15.63 -6.88 -3.59
N THR A 50 -14.96 -8.01 -3.48
CA THR A 50 -14.96 -8.84 -2.27
C THR A 50 -13.56 -8.91 -1.66
N PHE A 51 -13.49 -8.66 -0.36
CA PHE A 51 -12.29 -8.85 0.44
C PHE A 51 -12.40 -10.15 1.24
N ARG A 52 -11.34 -10.95 1.30
CA ARG A 52 -11.38 -12.31 1.89
C ARG A 52 -10.24 -12.53 2.87
N ALA A 53 -10.54 -13.25 3.95
CA ALA A 53 -9.56 -13.92 4.80
C ALA A 53 -9.62 -15.43 4.54
N ILE A 54 -8.49 -16.04 4.24
CA ILE A 54 -8.38 -17.41 3.79
C ILE A 54 -7.33 -18.13 4.65
N ASP A 55 -7.66 -19.28 5.20
CA ASP A 55 -6.70 -20.17 5.84
C ASP A 55 -5.71 -20.69 4.80
N ILE A 56 -4.42 -20.43 4.98
CA ILE A 56 -3.40 -20.76 3.96
C ILE A 56 -3.14 -22.27 3.84
N HIS A 57 -3.48 -23.06 4.85
CA HIS A 57 -3.24 -24.51 4.84
C HIS A 57 -4.35 -25.27 4.11
N THR A 58 -5.58 -24.78 4.23
CA THR A 58 -6.77 -25.47 3.71
C THR A 58 -7.43 -24.81 2.52
N GLY A 59 -7.16 -23.51 2.27
CA GLY A 59 -7.90 -22.72 1.30
C GLY A 59 -9.31 -22.34 1.74
N LYS A 60 -9.70 -22.63 2.98
CA LYS A 60 -11.01 -22.29 3.49
C LYS A 60 -11.14 -20.79 3.67
N VAL A 61 -12.17 -20.18 3.08
CA VAL A 61 -12.56 -18.80 3.35
C VAL A 61 -13.12 -18.74 4.77
N ILE A 62 -12.43 -18.00 5.65
CA ILE A 62 -12.81 -17.83 7.06
C ILE A 62 -13.95 -16.82 7.13
N TRP A 63 -13.77 -15.67 6.44
CA TRP A 63 -14.79 -14.67 6.25
C TRP A 63 -14.60 -13.92 4.93
N ALA A 64 -15.66 -13.31 4.44
CA ALA A 64 -15.66 -12.46 3.26
C ALA A 64 -16.49 -11.20 3.51
N TYR A 65 -15.95 -10.05 3.09
CA TYR A 65 -16.63 -8.76 3.15
C TYR A 65 -17.00 -8.31 1.73
N THR A 66 -18.27 -8.00 1.51
CA THR A 66 -18.84 -7.65 0.20
C THR A 66 -19.40 -6.22 0.14
N GLY A 67 -19.08 -5.39 1.15
CA GLY A 67 -19.57 -4.00 1.24
C GLY A 67 -18.83 -3.00 0.34
N VAL A 68 -17.81 -3.42 -0.41
CA VAL A 68 -17.01 -2.57 -1.29
C VAL A 68 -17.77 -2.31 -2.59
N LYS A 69 -17.69 -1.08 -3.11
CA LYS A 69 -18.35 -0.68 -4.37
C LYS A 69 -17.39 -0.58 -5.57
N GLY A 70 -16.12 -0.89 -5.37
CA GLY A 70 -15.08 -0.83 -6.40
C GLY A 70 -14.14 -2.03 -6.33
N TYR A 71 -13.24 -2.10 -7.29
CA TYR A 71 -12.19 -3.13 -7.33
C TYR A 71 -11.21 -2.96 -6.16
N ILE A 72 -10.63 -4.07 -5.71
CA ILE A 72 -9.62 -4.06 -4.64
C ILE A 72 -8.33 -4.63 -5.21
N GLU A 73 -7.35 -3.76 -5.45
CA GLU A 73 -6.06 -4.09 -6.06
C GLU A 73 -4.87 -3.76 -5.14
N THR A 74 -5.12 -3.14 -4.00
CA THR A 74 -4.10 -2.76 -3.03
C THR A 74 -3.53 -3.96 -2.28
N LYS A 75 -2.37 -3.77 -1.66
CA LYS A 75 -1.87 -4.66 -0.61
C LYS A 75 -2.52 -4.26 0.73
N PRO A 76 -3.22 -5.16 1.41
CA PRO A 76 -3.83 -4.82 2.69
C PRO A 76 -2.78 -4.65 3.78
N LEU A 77 -2.98 -3.65 4.63
CA LEU A 77 -2.29 -3.47 5.89
C LEU A 77 -2.98 -4.34 6.94
N VAL A 78 -2.24 -5.21 7.60
CA VAL A 78 -2.75 -6.06 8.69
C VAL A 78 -2.10 -5.61 9.98
N THR A 79 -2.91 -5.38 11.00
CA THR A 79 -2.49 -5.00 12.36
C THR A 79 -2.91 -6.07 13.37
N ALA A 80 -2.73 -5.81 14.66
CA ALA A 80 -3.12 -6.76 15.69
C ALA A 80 -4.61 -7.16 15.59
N ASN A 81 -5.50 -6.21 15.32
CA ASN A 81 -6.96 -6.40 15.33
C ASN A 81 -7.71 -5.91 14.09
N LYS A 82 -7.02 -5.30 13.12
CA LYS A 82 -7.65 -4.72 11.93
C LYS A 82 -6.98 -5.17 10.64
N VAL A 83 -7.78 -5.15 9.58
CA VAL A 83 -7.30 -5.22 8.19
C VAL A 83 -7.75 -3.95 7.48
N ILE A 84 -6.80 -3.22 6.88
CA ILE A 84 -7.05 -1.92 6.26
C ILE A 84 -6.62 -1.97 4.80
N PHE A 85 -7.50 -1.57 3.90
CA PHE A 85 -7.25 -1.59 2.46
C PHE A 85 -8.02 -0.49 1.72
N GLY A 86 -7.49 -0.04 0.60
CA GLY A 86 -8.17 0.89 -0.29
C GLY A 86 -8.90 0.17 -1.43
N ALA A 87 -9.91 0.84 -1.99
CA ALA A 87 -10.65 0.35 -3.15
C ALA A 87 -10.88 1.45 -4.19
N TRP A 88 -11.21 1.06 -5.41
CA TRP A 88 -11.45 1.97 -6.55
C TRP A 88 -12.77 2.76 -6.46
N ASP A 89 -13.46 2.68 -5.34
CA ASP A 89 -14.58 3.54 -4.97
C ASP A 89 -14.17 4.77 -4.12
N ASN A 90 -12.86 5.11 -4.13
CA ASN A 90 -12.27 6.19 -3.34
C ASN A 90 -12.35 6.01 -1.83
N THR A 91 -12.52 4.78 -1.37
CA THR A 91 -12.71 4.48 0.04
C THR A 91 -11.55 3.65 0.60
N LEU A 92 -11.09 4.02 1.77
CA LEU A 92 -10.25 3.22 2.65
C LEU A 92 -11.15 2.54 3.67
N TYR A 93 -11.06 1.23 3.74
CA TYR A 93 -11.85 0.38 4.64
C TYR A 93 -11.00 -0.15 5.77
N ALA A 94 -11.54 -0.22 6.97
CA ALA A 94 -10.97 -0.96 8.07
C ALA A 94 -11.98 -2.00 8.58
N LEU A 95 -11.56 -3.25 8.56
CA LEU A 95 -12.36 -4.37 9.00
C LEU A 95 -11.76 -4.97 10.28
N ASN A 96 -12.61 -5.54 11.12
CA ASN A 96 -12.17 -6.39 12.22
C ASN A 96 -11.48 -7.63 11.66
N LYS A 97 -10.26 -7.87 12.07
CA LYS A 97 -9.43 -8.98 11.57
C LYS A 97 -10.03 -10.36 11.85
N ALA A 98 -10.75 -10.53 12.94
CA ALA A 98 -11.27 -11.83 13.37
C ALA A 98 -12.52 -12.27 12.59
N ASP A 99 -13.44 -11.33 12.27
CA ASP A 99 -14.74 -11.68 11.70
C ASP A 99 -15.12 -10.90 10.43
N GLY A 100 -14.25 -9.98 9.96
CA GLY A 100 -14.44 -9.21 8.73
C GLY A 100 -15.51 -8.12 8.82
N LYS A 101 -16.02 -7.80 10.00
CA LYS A 101 -16.99 -6.70 10.15
C LYS A 101 -16.35 -5.35 9.91
N GLU A 102 -17.04 -4.46 9.21
CA GLU A 102 -16.62 -3.06 9.02
C GLU A 102 -16.54 -2.36 10.38
N LEU A 103 -15.38 -1.79 10.68
CA LEU A 103 -15.15 -0.98 11.88
C LEU A 103 -15.33 0.51 11.53
N TRP A 104 -14.70 0.93 10.47
CA TRP A 104 -14.83 2.28 9.93
C TRP A 104 -14.45 2.29 8.45
N LYS A 105 -14.83 3.36 7.78
CA LYS A 105 -14.37 3.69 6.45
C LYS A 105 -14.13 5.18 6.32
N TRP A 106 -13.16 5.53 5.50
CA TRP A 106 -12.84 6.89 5.15
C TRP A 106 -12.95 7.05 3.63
N THR A 107 -13.70 8.06 3.20
CA THR A 107 -13.84 8.37 1.78
C THR A 107 -13.17 9.71 1.52
N GLY A 108 -12.11 9.70 0.73
CA GLY A 108 -11.31 10.87 0.43
C GLY A 108 -11.34 11.25 -1.02
N GLY A 109 -11.58 12.53 -1.27
CA GLY A 109 -11.41 13.11 -2.58
C GLY A 109 -12.65 13.14 -3.45
N LEU A 110 -12.49 13.81 -4.60
CA LEU A 110 -13.53 13.93 -5.62
C LEU A 110 -13.53 12.67 -6.49
N THR A 111 -14.69 12.14 -6.78
CA THR A 111 -14.94 10.91 -7.58
C THR A 111 -14.44 10.98 -9.03
N ARG A 112 -13.88 12.09 -9.46
CA ARG A 112 -13.39 12.30 -10.85
C ARG A 112 -11.89 12.05 -11.03
N MET A 113 -11.16 11.74 -9.98
CA MET A 113 -9.72 11.51 -10.08
C MET A 113 -9.42 10.03 -10.21
N HIS A 114 -8.58 9.67 -11.19
CA HIS A 114 -8.15 8.31 -11.51
C HIS A 114 -7.20 7.69 -10.46
N PHE A 115 -7.03 8.32 -9.31
CA PHE A 115 -6.16 7.87 -8.23
C PHE A 115 -7.01 7.60 -7.00
N SER A 116 -7.14 6.36 -6.68
CA SER A 116 -7.89 5.87 -5.52
C SER A 116 -6.91 5.46 -4.42
N PRO A 117 -7.35 5.39 -3.15
CA PRO A 117 -6.63 4.65 -2.12
C PRO A 117 -6.29 3.21 -2.51
N ALA A 118 -6.94 2.67 -3.56
CA ALA A 118 -6.62 1.36 -4.15
C ALA A 118 -5.21 1.28 -4.76
N ALA A 119 -4.65 2.39 -5.23
CA ALA A 119 -3.30 2.43 -5.81
C ALA A 119 -2.20 2.56 -4.75
N VAL A 120 -2.56 2.77 -3.49
CA VAL A 120 -1.64 3.02 -2.38
C VAL A 120 -1.67 1.84 -1.43
N TRP A 121 -0.50 1.39 -1.02
CA TRP A 121 -0.38 0.42 0.07
C TRP A 121 -0.33 1.18 1.38
N PRO A 122 -1.40 1.17 2.18
CA PRO A 122 -1.41 1.92 3.43
C PRO A 122 -0.33 1.41 4.38
N VAL A 123 0.29 2.33 5.12
CA VAL A 123 1.25 1.99 6.18
C VAL A 123 0.76 2.55 7.50
N ALA A 124 1.19 1.97 8.63
CA ALA A 124 0.78 2.44 9.94
C ALA A 124 1.94 2.57 10.91
N ALA A 125 1.92 3.65 11.68
CA ALA A 125 2.79 3.90 12.80
C ALA A 125 2.10 4.87 13.78
N GLU A 126 2.49 4.82 15.06
CA GLU A 126 2.06 5.79 16.09
C GLU A 126 0.52 5.97 16.16
N GLY A 127 -0.22 4.87 16.06
CA GLY A 127 -1.70 4.91 16.10
C GLY A 127 -2.37 5.54 14.87
N LYS A 128 -1.63 5.77 13.81
CA LYS A 128 -2.10 6.40 12.56
C LYS A 128 -1.90 5.48 11.36
N VAL A 129 -2.81 5.59 10.41
CA VAL A 129 -2.65 5.04 9.05
C VAL A 129 -2.29 6.19 8.12
N PHE A 130 -1.25 6.01 7.33
CA PHE A 130 -0.81 7.00 6.36
C PHE A 130 -1.13 6.51 4.95
N ILE A 131 -1.70 7.42 4.15
CA ILE A 131 -2.00 7.21 2.74
C ILE A 131 -1.67 8.47 1.93
N THR A 132 -1.46 8.29 0.64
CA THR A 132 -1.61 9.35 -0.33
C THR A 132 -3.01 9.27 -0.92
N ASP A 133 -3.74 10.35 -0.92
CA ASP A 133 -5.12 10.33 -1.39
C ASP A 133 -5.28 10.83 -2.84
N PRO A 134 -6.46 10.61 -3.47
CA PRO A 134 -6.71 11.02 -4.85
C PRO A 134 -6.54 12.52 -5.12
N GLN A 135 -6.63 13.37 -4.12
CA GLN A 135 -6.41 14.81 -4.22
C GLN A 135 -4.94 15.21 -4.09
N ARG A 136 -4.02 14.23 -4.08
CA ARG A 136 -2.58 14.45 -3.94
C ARG A 136 -2.17 14.98 -2.56
N ALA A 137 -2.92 14.64 -1.55
CA ALA A 137 -2.59 14.95 -0.17
C ALA A 137 -1.92 13.76 0.52
N MET A 138 -0.96 14.05 1.39
CA MET A 138 -0.55 13.13 2.44
C MET A 138 -1.59 13.21 3.55
N THR A 139 -2.14 12.07 3.93
CA THR A 139 -3.21 12.00 4.93
C THR A 139 -2.85 11.00 6.01
N ALA A 140 -2.91 11.45 7.26
CA ALA A 140 -2.82 10.60 8.44
C ALA A 140 -4.21 10.45 9.05
N ILE A 141 -4.60 9.21 9.27
CA ILE A 141 -5.93 8.81 9.75
C ILE A 141 -5.76 8.06 11.07
N ASN A 142 -6.55 8.38 12.06
CA ASN A 142 -6.58 7.64 13.31
C ASN A 142 -6.98 6.18 13.03
N ILE A 143 -6.11 5.24 13.42
CA ILE A 143 -6.28 3.82 13.11
C ILE A 143 -7.49 3.20 13.81
N GLU A 144 -7.95 3.78 14.92
CA GLU A 144 -9.05 3.24 15.72
C GLU A 144 -10.42 3.62 15.17
N ASN A 145 -10.59 4.87 14.71
CA ASN A 145 -11.91 5.40 14.36
C ASN A 145 -12.06 5.92 12.93
N GLY A 146 -10.95 6.00 12.16
CA GLY A 146 -10.98 6.49 10.77
C GLY A 146 -11.06 8.01 10.62
N GLU A 147 -10.94 8.78 11.70
CA GLU A 147 -10.93 10.24 11.65
C GLU A 147 -9.57 10.76 11.13
N ILE A 148 -9.61 11.85 10.38
CA ILE A 148 -8.40 12.52 9.92
C ILE A 148 -7.69 13.14 11.11
N VAL A 149 -6.44 12.74 11.37
CA VAL A 149 -5.55 13.42 12.32
C VAL A 149 -4.98 14.66 11.69
N TRP A 150 -4.42 14.52 10.49
CA TRP A 150 -3.97 15.63 9.67
C TRP A 150 -3.98 15.29 8.18
N ARG A 151 -4.00 16.33 7.36
CA ARG A 151 -3.96 16.23 5.91
C ARG A 151 -3.20 17.43 5.34
N THR A 152 -2.29 17.20 4.41
CA THR A 152 -1.52 18.27 3.79
C THR A 152 -1.41 18.11 2.29
N PHE A 153 -1.48 19.25 1.58
CA PHE A 153 -1.30 19.33 0.13
C PHE A 153 0.05 19.96 -0.24
N GLN A 154 0.88 20.27 0.74
CA GLN A 154 2.12 21.03 0.56
C GLN A 154 3.03 20.43 -0.50
N SER A 155 3.20 19.11 -0.51
CA SER A 155 4.15 18.43 -1.38
C SER A 155 3.51 17.76 -2.58
N MET A 156 2.18 17.86 -2.76
CA MET A 156 1.43 17.25 -3.86
C MET A 156 1.86 15.81 -4.11
N VAL A 157 1.74 14.95 -3.11
CA VAL A 157 2.18 13.56 -3.15
C VAL A 157 1.31 12.70 -4.05
N ARG A 158 1.85 11.56 -4.49
CA ARG A 158 1.16 10.69 -5.42
C ARG A 158 1.45 9.21 -5.19
N GLU A 159 0.41 8.41 -5.18
CA GLU A 159 0.31 6.95 -5.27
C GLU A 159 1.15 6.13 -4.30
N THR A 160 2.44 6.41 -4.19
CA THR A 160 3.37 5.57 -3.45
C THR A 160 3.63 6.10 -2.06
N ILE A 161 3.71 5.20 -1.10
CA ILE A 161 4.01 5.52 0.29
C ILE A 161 4.89 4.41 0.87
N GLY A 162 5.85 4.79 1.69
CA GLY A 162 6.71 3.86 2.42
C GLY A 162 6.86 4.28 3.87
N LEU A 163 7.22 3.35 4.72
CA LEU A 163 7.48 3.57 6.15
C LEU A 163 8.93 3.22 6.46
N SER A 164 9.56 3.99 7.35
CA SER A 164 10.89 3.65 7.87
C SER A 164 10.85 2.40 8.75
N GLU A 165 11.97 1.68 8.85
CA GLU A 165 12.07 0.48 9.68
C GLU A 165 11.75 0.76 11.16
N ASP A 166 12.10 1.94 11.66
CA ASP A 166 11.81 2.37 13.03
C ASP A 166 10.40 2.94 13.22
N GLY A 167 9.62 3.06 12.14
CA GLY A 167 8.26 3.60 12.17
C GLY A 167 8.17 5.11 12.39
N THR A 168 9.28 5.85 12.45
CA THR A 168 9.29 7.28 12.80
C THR A 168 9.10 8.20 11.59
N ARG A 169 9.20 7.67 10.36
CA ARG A 169 9.14 8.44 9.11
C ARG A 169 8.26 7.75 8.08
N VAL A 170 7.54 8.55 7.34
CA VAL A 170 6.78 8.12 6.16
C VAL A 170 7.28 8.85 4.94
N PHE A 171 7.52 8.10 3.86
CA PHE A 171 8.06 8.59 2.60
C PHE A 171 7.01 8.57 1.52
N SER A 172 7.00 9.58 0.66
CA SER A 172 6.14 9.59 -0.52
C SER A 172 6.80 10.31 -1.69
N LYS A 173 6.40 9.91 -2.89
CA LYS A 173 6.76 10.59 -4.12
C LYS A 173 5.87 11.80 -4.33
N THR A 174 6.46 12.89 -4.81
CA THR A 174 5.71 14.08 -5.24
C THR A 174 5.43 14.05 -6.74
N MET A 175 4.64 15.01 -7.20
CA MET A 175 4.44 15.24 -8.64
C MET A 175 5.64 15.90 -9.32
N ASN A 176 6.62 16.38 -8.54
CA ASN A 176 7.71 17.27 -8.98
C ASN A 176 9.08 16.68 -8.65
N ASP A 177 9.44 15.54 -9.22
CA ASP A 177 10.80 14.98 -9.13
C ASP A 177 11.33 14.64 -7.73
N SER A 178 10.53 14.78 -6.69
CA SER A 178 11.05 14.70 -5.33
C SER A 178 10.45 13.54 -4.55
N ILE A 179 11.22 13.07 -3.58
CA ILE A 179 10.72 12.28 -2.45
C ILE A 179 10.59 13.22 -1.26
N VAL A 180 9.52 13.10 -0.52
CA VAL A 180 9.27 13.83 0.71
C VAL A 180 9.12 12.88 1.88
N CYS A 181 9.57 13.33 3.04
CA CYS A 181 9.53 12.60 4.29
C CYS A 181 8.77 13.41 5.34
N TYR A 182 7.82 12.76 5.98
CA TYR A 182 7.08 13.32 7.12
C TYR A 182 7.32 12.51 8.38
N ALA A 183 7.31 13.21 9.54
CA ALA A 183 7.31 12.55 10.84
C ALA A 183 5.97 11.84 11.09
N THR A 184 6.02 10.65 11.70
CA THR A 184 4.82 9.87 12.03
C THR A 184 4.26 10.21 13.40
N GLN A 185 5.07 10.71 14.33
CA GLN A 185 4.71 10.93 15.73
C GLN A 185 3.79 12.13 15.94
N GLU A 186 3.88 13.12 15.06
CA GLU A 186 3.19 14.39 15.21
C GLU A 186 1.69 14.28 14.84
N ASP A 187 0.85 15.06 15.55
CA ASP A 187 -0.58 15.24 15.21
C ASP A 187 -0.81 16.43 14.25
N GLN A 188 0.26 16.95 13.69
CA GLN A 188 0.30 17.95 12.63
C GLN A 188 1.26 17.46 11.52
N PRO A 189 1.04 17.87 10.25
CA PRO A 189 1.95 17.47 9.19
C PRO A 189 3.30 18.16 9.37
N ARG A 190 4.35 17.38 9.66
CA ARG A 190 5.71 17.87 9.79
C ARG A 190 6.59 17.23 8.74
N GLU A 191 6.92 18.01 7.72
CA GLU A 191 7.91 17.63 6.72
C GLU A 191 9.31 17.71 7.33
N LEU A 192 10.05 16.61 7.26
CA LEU A 192 11.42 16.50 7.75
C LEU A 192 12.41 16.91 6.68
N TRP A 193 12.15 16.48 5.44
CA TRP A 193 12.94 16.83 4.27
C TRP A 193 12.17 16.54 2.98
N ALA A 194 12.58 17.24 1.91
CA ALA A 194 12.20 16.97 0.54
C ALA A 194 13.45 16.93 -0.33
N SER A 195 13.61 15.90 -1.15
CA SER A 195 14.81 15.69 -1.97
C SER A 195 14.47 15.49 -3.42
N ASN A 196 15.04 16.34 -4.27
CA ASN A 196 14.90 16.17 -5.72
C ASN A 196 15.78 15.02 -6.21
N VAL A 197 15.18 14.04 -6.83
CA VAL A 197 15.84 12.85 -7.38
C VAL A 197 15.95 12.91 -8.90
N GLY A 198 15.24 13.84 -9.54
CA GLY A 198 15.34 14.10 -10.98
C GLY A 198 14.70 13.01 -11.84
N PHE A 199 13.54 12.49 -11.45
CA PHE A 199 12.84 11.44 -12.22
C PHE A 199 11.76 11.98 -13.17
N GLY A 200 11.54 13.30 -13.21
CA GLY A 200 10.52 13.91 -14.05
C GLY A 200 9.09 13.70 -13.55
N TYR A 201 8.15 14.12 -14.37
CA TYR A 201 6.72 13.86 -14.17
C TYR A 201 6.40 12.40 -14.50
N GLU A 202 6.77 11.50 -13.63
CA GLU A 202 6.53 10.07 -13.81
C GLU A 202 5.52 9.50 -12.84
N HIS A 203 4.72 8.58 -13.37
CA HIS A 203 4.01 7.62 -12.54
C HIS A 203 5.02 6.60 -12.02
N ALA A 204 5.26 6.55 -10.73
CA ALA A 204 6.07 5.51 -10.12
C ALA A 204 5.20 4.69 -9.17
N PRO A 205 4.86 3.47 -9.55
CA PRO A 205 4.06 2.58 -8.71
C PRO A 205 4.88 1.94 -7.58
N SER A 206 6.21 2.11 -7.57
CA SER A 206 7.06 1.50 -6.56
C SER A 206 6.95 2.20 -5.21
N MET A 207 6.77 1.41 -4.16
CA MET A 207 6.89 1.90 -2.80
C MET A 207 8.32 2.33 -2.50
N GLN A 208 8.47 3.30 -1.60
CA GLN A 208 9.73 3.62 -0.97
C GLN A 208 9.96 2.62 0.16
N VAL A 209 11.10 1.95 0.12
CA VAL A 209 11.47 0.93 1.12
C VAL A 209 12.75 1.35 1.81
N GLU A 210 12.75 1.39 3.12
CA GLU A 210 13.97 1.63 3.90
C GLU A 210 14.56 0.32 4.39
N LYS A 211 15.90 0.24 4.35
CA LYS A 211 16.69 -0.81 4.95
C LYS A 211 18.03 -0.26 5.47
N GLY A 212 18.27 -0.43 6.76
CA GLY A 212 19.54 -0.02 7.39
C GLY A 212 19.86 1.48 7.24
N GLY A 213 18.86 2.35 7.34
CA GLY A 213 19.02 3.80 7.20
C GLY A 213 19.08 4.31 5.75
N VAL A 214 18.91 3.43 4.77
CA VAL A 214 18.89 3.79 3.35
C VAL A 214 17.50 3.55 2.76
N MET A 215 16.90 4.59 2.22
CA MET A 215 15.64 4.52 1.50
C MET A 215 15.89 4.28 0.01
N PHE A 216 15.24 3.28 -0.53
CA PHE A 216 15.31 2.90 -1.96
C PHE A 216 14.00 3.23 -2.66
N GLY A 217 14.12 3.67 -3.90
CA GLY A 217 12.98 3.90 -4.77
C GLY A 217 13.32 3.63 -6.23
N SER A 218 12.28 3.51 -7.05
CA SER A 218 12.43 3.29 -8.49
C SER A 218 11.31 3.94 -9.29
N THR A 219 11.49 4.02 -10.59
CA THR A 219 10.55 4.68 -11.51
C THR A 219 10.15 3.78 -12.68
N LYS A 220 9.08 4.16 -13.36
CA LYS A 220 8.62 3.49 -14.57
C LYS A 220 9.63 3.52 -15.71
N GLU A 221 10.47 4.54 -15.77
CA GLU A 221 11.45 4.70 -16.83
C GLU A 221 12.82 4.10 -16.49
N GLY A 222 12.89 3.27 -15.47
CA GLY A 222 14.10 2.51 -15.18
C GLY A 222 15.13 3.26 -14.33
N LEU A 223 14.78 4.32 -13.62
CA LEU A 223 15.65 4.92 -12.62
C LEU A 223 15.49 4.19 -11.29
N ILE A 224 16.62 3.77 -10.70
CA ILE A 224 16.72 3.32 -9.31
C ILE A 224 17.54 4.35 -8.55
N PHE A 225 17.19 4.62 -7.32
CA PHE A 225 17.90 5.58 -6.49
C PHE A 225 17.89 5.18 -5.02
N ALA A 226 18.89 5.69 -4.29
CA ALA A 226 18.98 5.54 -2.85
C ALA A 226 19.21 6.89 -2.19
N LEU A 227 18.54 7.10 -1.05
CA LEU A 227 18.65 8.27 -0.21
C LEU A 227 19.02 7.85 1.22
N GLU A 228 19.74 8.68 1.92
CA GLU A 228 19.87 8.57 3.37
C GLU A 228 18.50 8.87 4.00
N ALA A 229 17.92 7.91 4.70
CA ALA A 229 16.56 8.00 5.18
C ALA A 229 16.34 9.14 6.19
N GLN A 230 17.36 9.50 6.94
CA GLN A 230 17.28 10.53 7.96
C GLN A 230 17.30 11.96 7.39
N THR A 231 18.10 12.21 6.34
CA THR A 231 18.38 13.56 5.83
C THR A 231 17.82 13.81 4.44
N GLY A 232 17.44 12.75 3.72
CA GLY A 232 17.04 12.81 2.31
C GLY A 232 18.22 13.02 1.35
N LYS A 233 19.47 12.98 1.82
CA LYS A 233 20.63 13.11 0.95
C LYS A 233 20.66 12.02 -0.09
N VAL A 234 20.72 12.38 -1.38
CA VAL A 234 20.86 11.41 -2.47
C VAL A 234 22.24 10.74 -2.37
N LEU A 235 22.25 9.43 -2.18
CA LEU A 235 23.48 8.64 -2.12
C LEU A 235 23.93 8.22 -3.51
N TRP A 236 23.01 7.73 -4.33
CA TRP A 236 23.27 7.37 -5.72
C TRP A 236 21.98 7.28 -6.55
N ARG A 237 22.15 7.35 -7.85
CA ARG A 237 21.12 7.11 -8.87
C ARG A 237 21.68 6.21 -9.95
N HIS A 238 20.88 5.28 -10.45
CA HIS A 238 21.28 4.39 -11.53
C HIS A 238 20.13 4.22 -12.54
N LYS A 239 20.41 4.40 -13.82
CA LYS A 239 19.44 4.24 -14.90
C LYS A 239 19.61 2.85 -15.55
N ILE A 240 18.56 2.03 -15.51
CA ILE A 240 18.52 0.70 -16.14
C ILE A 240 17.64 0.78 -17.38
N GLY A 241 18.09 1.42 -18.45
CA GLY A 241 17.29 1.53 -19.66
C GLY A 241 15.91 2.18 -19.45
N ASN A 242 14.95 1.89 -20.31
CA ASN A 242 13.57 2.43 -20.26
C ASN A 242 12.58 1.33 -19.86
N SER A 243 12.82 0.65 -18.76
CA SER A 243 12.00 -0.46 -18.30
C SER A 243 11.23 -0.08 -17.05
N LEU A 244 9.98 -0.54 -16.98
CA LEU A 244 9.18 -0.44 -15.77
C LEU A 244 9.86 -1.19 -14.64
N ILE A 245 10.21 -0.48 -13.56
CA ILE A 245 10.76 -1.08 -12.35
C ILE A 245 9.69 -1.03 -11.27
N SER A 246 9.37 -2.20 -10.74
CA SER A 246 8.48 -2.37 -9.60
C SER A 246 9.21 -2.01 -8.29
N THR A 247 8.61 -2.31 -7.16
CA THR A 247 9.20 -2.05 -5.83
C THR A 247 10.54 -2.77 -5.68
N VAL A 248 11.56 -2.02 -5.25
CA VAL A 248 12.85 -2.58 -4.87
C VAL A 248 12.68 -3.30 -3.53
N VAL A 249 13.16 -4.52 -3.45
CA VAL A 249 13.19 -5.31 -2.22
C VAL A 249 14.66 -5.44 -1.83
N PRO A 250 15.13 -4.73 -0.78
CA PRO A 250 16.51 -4.77 -0.30
C PRO A 250 16.81 -5.99 0.54
#